data_986b3a9e8232c1831b0fb7106a366d5b
#
_entry.id   986b3a9e8232c1831b0fb7106a366d5b
#
_cell.length_a   1.000
_cell.length_b   1.000
_cell.length_c   1.000
_cell.angle_alpha   90.00
_cell.angle_beta   90.00
_cell.angle_gamma   90.00
#
_symmetry.space_group_name_H-M   'P 1'
#
loop_
_entity.id
_entity.type
_entity.pdbx_description
1 polymer ?
#
loop_
_entity_poly.entity_id
_entity_poly.type
_entity_poly.pdbx_seq_one_letter_code
_entity_poly.pdbx_strand_id
1 'polypeptide(L)' 'MSDFAVSWVKSSFCSDTACVEAATFGGDVVMRDGKHRDRPFLRFSQGEWHAFLDAITAGEFRFQ' A
#
# COMPACT_ATOMS: atom_id res chain seq x y z
N MET A 1 12.10 -10.08 -16.72
CA MET A 1 11.64 -9.48 -16.31
C MET A 1 11.84 -8.70 -15.45
N SER A 2 11.33 -8.12 -15.44
CA SER A 2 11.82 -7.03 -14.70
C SER A 2 10.93 -6.64 -13.55
N ASP A 3 11.49 -6.73 -12.40
CA ASP A 3 10.79 -6.24 -11.24
C ASP A 3 10.60 -4.75 -11.25
N PHE A 4 11.27 -4.10 -12.20
CA PHE A 4 11.18 -2.66 -12.31
C PHE A 4 9.86 -2.20 -12.86
N ALA A 5 9.04 -3.13 -13.34
CA ALA A 5 7.77 -2.80 -13.93
C ALA A 5 6.64 -2.68 -12.92
N VAL A 6 6.97 -2.49 -11.66
CA VAL A 6 5.94 -2.29 -10.64
C VAL A 6 5.23 -0.96 -10.89
N SER A 7 3.91 -1.04 -11.03
CA SER A 7 3.09 0.15 -11.27
C SER A 7 2.44 0.57 -9.96
N TRP A 8 2.99 1.61 -9.36
CA TRP A 8 2.46 2.12 -8.10
C TRP A 8 1.21 2.95 -8.32
N VAL A 9 0.19 2.68 -7.54
CA VAL A 9 -1.05 3.44 -7.56
C VAL A 9 -1.06 4.35 -6.34
N LYS A 10 -1.19 5.66 -6.60
CA LYS A 10 -1.22 6.66 -5.54
C LYS A 10 -2.66 6.86 -5.09
N SER A 11 -2.87 6.95 -3.80
CA SER A 11 -4.20 7.24 -3.26
C SER A 11 -4.70 8.60 -3.75
N SER A 12 -5.97 8.68 -4.10
CA SER A 12 -6.58 9.95 -4.47
C SER A 12 -6.72 10.90 -3.27
N PHE A 13 -6.54 10.37 -2.07
CA PHE A 13 -6.55 11.19 -0.85
C PHE A 13 -5.15 11.68 -0.47
N CYS A 14 -4.19 11.49 -1.38
CA CYS A 14 -2.83 11.95 -1.16
C CYS A 14 -2.81 13.47 -1.05
N SER A 15 -2.05 13.97 -0.07
CA SER A 15 -1.90 15.41 0.14
C SER A 15 -0.42 15.75 0.28
N ASP A 16 -0.13 17.02 0.55
CA ASP A 16 1.25 17.45 0.73
C ASP A 16 1.93 16.79 1.92
N THR A 17 1.14 16.37 2.90
CA THR A 17 1.67 15.84 4.15
C THR A 17 1.41 14.34 4.32
N ALA A 18 0.58 13.74 3.47
CA ALA A 18 0.21 12.34 3.62
C ALA A 18 -0.02 11.74 2.25
N CYS A 19 0.71 10.69 1.94
CA CYS A 19 0.60 10.05 0.65
C CYS A 19 0.97 8.57 0.77
N VAL A 20 0.07 7.71 0.30
CA VAL A 20 0.28 6.27 0.33
C VAL A 20 0.18 5.75 -1.10
N GLU A 21 1.12 4.88 -1.45
CA GLU A 21 1.13 4.21 -2.74
C GLU A 21 1.13 2.71 -2.53
N ALA A 22 0.43 2.00 -3.40
CA ALA A 22 0.39 0.55 -3.35
C ALA A 22 0.50 -0.03 -4.76
N ALA A 23 0.94 -1.27 -4.83
CA ALA A 23 1.11 -1.96 -6.11
C ALA A 23 1.08 -3.47 -5.88
N THR A 24 1.01 -4.22 -6.96
CA THR A 24 1.23 -5.66 -6.89
C THR A 24 2.65 -5.95 -7.34
N PHE A 25 3.26 -6.94 -6.71
CA PHE A 25 4.64 -7.31 -7.00
C PHE A 25 4.82 -8.78 -6.68
N GLY A 26 5.08 -9.57 -7.70
CA GLY A 26 5.30 -11.00 -7.53
C GLY A 26 4.10 -11.73 -6.94
N GLY A 27 2.89 -11.26 -7.22
CA GLY A 27 1.67 -11.87 -6.68
C GLY A 27 1.26 -11.36 -5.31
N ASP A 28 2.12 -10.59 -4.68
CA ASP A 28 1.82 -9.97 -3.38
C ASP A 28 1.42 -8.51 -3.58
N VAL A 29 0.95 -7.88 -2.51
CA VAL A 29 0.67 -6.45 -2.51
C VAL A 29 1.77 -5.76 -1.71
N VAL A 30 2.27 -4.66 -2.27
CA VAL A 30 3.29 -3.85 -1.60
C VAL A 30 2.74 -2.45 -1.37
N MET A 31 3.18 -1.83 -0.29
CA MET A 31 2.72 -0.50 0.09
C MET A 31 3.90 0.32 0.58
N ARG A 32 3.91 1.60 0.27
CA ARG A 32 4.97 2.49 0.70
C ARG A 32 4.44 3.89 0.96
N ASP A 33 5.26 4.65 1.67
CA ASP A 33 5.04 6.07 1.84
C ASP A 33 5.46 6.77 0.55
N GLY A 34 4.51 7.43 -0.10
CA GLY A 34 4.77 8.08 -1.38
C GLY A 34 5.72 9.27 -1.28
N LYS A 35 5.96 9.77 -0.08
CA LYS A 35 6.87 10.90 0.13
C LYS A 35 8.28 10.46 0.49
N HIS A 36 8.45 9.19 0.82
CA HIS A 36 9.75 8.65 1.22
C HIS A 36 9.99 7.35 0.47
N ARG A 37 10.07 7.45 -0.85
CA ARG A 37 10.17 6.29 -1.72
C ARG A 37 11.49 5.55 -1.60
N ASP A 38 12.47 6.16 -0.96
CA ASP A 38 13.77 5.55 -0.70
C ASP A 38 13.73 4.59 0.48
N ARG A 39 12.63 4.58 1.25
CA ARG A 39 12.49 3.69 2.39
C ARG A 39 11.95 2.33 1.95
N PRO A 40 12.25 1.28 2.70
CA PRO A 40 11.69 -0.03 2.38
C PRO A 40 10.16 0.00 2.38
N PHE A 41 9.57 -0.75 1.47
CA PHE A 41 8.12 -0.87 1.43
C PHE A 41 7.68 -2.06 2.27
N LEU A 42 6.39 -2.07 2.61
CA LEU A 42 5.75 -3.20 3.28
C LEU A 42 5.24 -4.17 2.22
N ARG A 43 5.21 -5.44 2.55
CA ARG A 43 4.78 -6.48 1.63
C ARG A 43 3.77 -7.38 2.33
N PHE A 44 2.67 -7.67 1.65
CA PHE A 44 1.56 -8.47 2.17
C PHE A 44 1.21 -9.55 1.17
N SER A 45 0.84 -10.73 1.66
CA SER A 45 0.19 -11.71 0.81
C SER A 45 -1.20 -11.21 0.41
N GLN A 46 -1.79 -11.84 -0.60
CA GLN A 46 -3.15 -11.49 -1.00
C GLN A 46 -4.14 -11.65 0.15
N GLY A 47 -4.01 -12.74 0.90
CA GLY A 47 -4.90 -12.97 2.04
C GLY A 47 -4.74 -11.93 3.13
N GLU A 48 -3.50 -11.56 3.44
CA GLU A 48 -3.25 -10.52 4.43
C GLU A 48 -3.80 -9.18 3.98
N TRP A 49 -3.65 -8.88 2.71
CA TRP A 49 -4.14 -7.62 2.17
C TRP A 49 -5.67 -7.55 2.25
N HIS A 50 -6.36 -8.64 1.88
CA HIS A 50 -7.82 -8.67 1.97
C HIS A 50 -8.30 -8.54 3.40
N ALA A 51 -7.64 -9.21 4.34
CA ALA A 51 -8.00 -9.10 5.74
C ALA A 51 -7.81 -7.67 6.25
N PHE A 52 -6.75 -7.02 5.81
CA PHE A 52 -6.49 -5.63 6.17
C PHE A 52 -7.60 -4.70 5.65
N LEU A 53 -7.98 -4.86 4.38
CA LEU A 53 -9.03 -4.04 3.81
C LEU A 53 -10.37 -4.26 4.51
N ASP A 54 -10.69 -5.50 4.87
CA ASP A 54 -11.91 -5.81 5.59
C ASP A 54 -11.91 -5.14 6.97
N ALA A 55 -10.79 -5.16 7.65
CA ALA A 55 -10.67 -4.53 8.95
C ALA A 55 -10.82 -3.00 8.84
N ILE A 56 -10.24 -2.41 7.82
CA ILE A 56 -10.39 -0.98 7.55
C ILE A 56 -11.86 -0.64 7.35
N THR A 57 -12.55 -1.42 6.52
CA THR A 57 -13.95 -1.19 6.22
C THR A 57 -14.81 -1.33 7.48
N ALA A 58 -14.44 -2.25 8.36
CA ALA A 58 -15.16 -2.45 9.62
C ALA A 58 -14.81 -1.40 10.67
N GLY A 59 -13.86 -0.53 10.41
CA GLY A 59 -13.49 0.54 11.31
C GLY A 59 -12.54 0.13 12.43
N GLU A 60 -11.90 -1.03 12.32
CA GLU A 60 -11.03 -1.54 13.39
C GLU A 60 -9.76 -0.72 13.59
N PHE A 61 -9.28 -0.06 12.54
CA PHE A 61 -8.07 0.74 12.61
C PHE A 61 -8.34 2.23 12.58
N ARG A 62 -9.48 2.60 13.06
CA ARG A 62 -9.82 4.01 13.12
C ARG A 62 -9.38 4.56 14.46
N PHE A 63 -8.22 5.20 14.48
CA PHE A 63 -7.58 5.63 15.72
C PHE A 63 -7.97 7.04 16.15
N GLN A 64 -8.97 7.60 15.50
CA GLN A 64 -9.43 8.94 15.85
C GLN A 64 -10.92 8.99 16.04
#